data_ebebf6288713d4d6f67da9fd13c0c3bd
#
_entry.id   ebebf6288713d4d6f67da9fd13c0c3bd
#
_cell.length_a   1.000
_cell.length_b   1.000
_cell.length_c   1.000
_cell.angle_alpha   90.00
_cell.angle_beta   90.00
_cell.angle_gamma   90.00
#
_symmetry.space_group_name_H-M   'P 1'
#
loop_
_entity.id
_entity.type
_entity.pdbx_description
1 polymer ?
#
loop_
_entity_poly.entity_id
_entity_poly.type
_entity_poly.pdbx_seq_one_letter_code
_entity_poly.pdbx_strand_id
1 'polypeptide(L)'
;SGVASMTYLKAVEAGCEIIDCAMSPLALGTSQPATEVMVETFRGTPYDTGYDQSLLAEIADHFQPIREQALKSGLLNPKVLGVNIKTLQYQVPGGMLSNLVSQLKEAGQEDKYREVLEEIPRVRKDFGEPPLVTPSSQIVGTQAVMNVIMGERYKMVPKESKKIMLGEFGQTVKPFNPEVQKKIIGDETPI
;
A
#
# COMPACT_ATOMS: atom_id res chain seq x y z
N SER A 1 6.48 7.46 -0.04
CA SER A 1 6.89 8.22 1.16
C SER A 1 8.32 8.72 1.10
N GLY A 2 9.24 8.00 0.48
CA GLY A 2 10.68 8.28 0.43
C GLY A 2 11.47 7.76 1.63
N VAL A 3 10.83 7.23 2.67
CA VAL A 3 11.52 6.77 3.91
C VAL A 3 11.83 5.26 3.92
N ALA A 4 11.46 4.52 2.88
CA ALA A 4 11.50 3.05 2.91
C ALA A 4 12.90 2.48 3.16
N SER A 5 13.95 2.99 2.49
CA SER A 5 15.32 2.51 2.68
C SER A 5 15.84 2.76 4.12
N MET A 6 15.50 3.92 4.70
CA MET A 6 15.83 4.23 6.09
C MET A 6 15.06 3.35 7.07
N THR A 7 13.81 3.01 6.75
CA THR A 7 13.01 2.06 7.55
C THR A 7 13.65 0.69 7.54
N TYR A 8 14.12 0.21 6.37
CA TYR A 8 14.81 -1.07 6.25
C TYR A 8 16.13 -1.10 7.03
N LEU A 9 16.92 -0.03 6.94
CA LEU A 9 18.14 0.10 7.75
C LEU A 9 17.81 -0.05 9.25
N LYS A 10 16.82 0.67 9.75
CA LYS A 10 16.42 0.59 11.16
C LYS A 10 15.81 -0.77 11.54
N ALA A 11 15.12 -1.42 10.64
CA ALA A 11 14.60 -2.77 10.88
C ALA A 11 15.75 -3.79 11.03
N VAL A 12 16.75 -3.76 10.16
CA VAL A 12 17.93 -4.64 10.24
C VAL A 12 18.72 -4.37 11.52
N GLU A 13 18.96 -3.10 11.88
CA GLU A 13 19.60 -2.72 13.16
C GLU A 13 18.81 -3.23 14.38
N ALA A 14 17.48 -3.36 14.26
CA ALA A 14 16.61 -3.90 15.30
C ALA A 14 16.47 -5.44 15.29
N GLY A 15 17.21 -6.14 14.42
CA GLY A 15 17.26 -7.60 14.36
C GLY A 15 16.40 -8.25 13.27
N CYS A 16 15.92 -7.49 12.27
CA CYS A 16 15.27 -8.07 11.11
C CYS A 16 16.31 -8.76 10.21
N GLU A 17 16.18 -10.06 10.02
CA GLU A 17 17.16 -10.87 9.29
C GLU A 17 16.92 -10.91 7.78
N ILE A 18 15.69 -10.67 7.34
CA ILE A 18 15.29 -10.76 5.93
C ILE A 18 14.55 -9.49 5.52
N ILE A 19 14.96 -8.86 4.43
CA ILE A 19 14.28 -7.72 3.82
C ILE A 19 14.03 -7.99 2.35
N ASP A 20 12.84 -7.65 1.88
CA ASP A 20 12.47 -7.75 0.47
C ASP A 20 12.82 -6.47 -0.27
N CYS A 21 13.58 -6.59 -1.34
CA CYS A 21 14.01 -5.48 -2.19
C CYS A 21 13.57 -5.71 -3.65
N ALA A 22 13.73 -4.69 -4.48
CA ALA A 22 13.53 -4.78 -5.93
C ALA A 22 14.77 -4.27 -6.67
N MET A 23 15.03 -4.79 -7.87
CA MET A 23 16.13 -4.26 -8.70
C MET A 23 15.88 -2.79 -9.04
N SER A 24 16.94 -1.97 -9.07
CA SER A 24 16.83 -0.50 -9.15
C SER A 24 15.88 0.02 -10.23
N PRO A 25 15.81 -0.53 -11.46
CA PRO A 25 14.84 -0.05 -12.45
C PRO A 25 13.38 -0.22 -12.03
N LEU A 26 13.07 -1.22 -11.19
CA LEU A 26 11.72 -1.55 -10.73
C LEU A 26 11.47 -1.16 -9.27
N ALA A 27 12.45 -0.53 -8.62
CA ALA A 27 12.40 -0.13 -7.22
C ALA A 27 11.71 1.23 -7.01
N LEU A 28 11.50 1.56 -5.74
CA LEU A 28 10.93 2.83 -5.28
C LEU A 28 9.48 3.09 -5.74
N GLY A 29 9.00 4.31 -5.59
CA GLY A 29 7.60 4.64 -5.88
C GLY A 29 6.63 3.83 -5.02
N THR A 30 5.90 2.91 -5.64
CA THR A 30 4.98 1.95 -4.97
C THR A 30 5.61 0.58 -4.73
N SER A 31 6.88 0.39 -5.14
CA SER A 31 7.67 -0.83 -4.94
C SER A 31 8.56 -0.73 -3.69
N GLN A 32 9.44 -1.71 -3.52
CA GLN A 32 10.39 -1.80 -2.41
C GLN A 32 11.62 -0.90 -2.63
N PRO A 33 12.51 -0.77 -1.62
CA PRO A 33 13.85 -0.20 -1.79
C PRO A 33 14.66 -0.94 -2.85
N ALA A 34 15.58 -0.24 -3.49
CA ALA A 34 16.48 -0.84 -4.45
C ALA A 34 17.48 -1.79 -3.80
N THR A 35 17.62 -3.01 -4.35
CA THR A 35 18.54 -4.04 -3.87
C THR A 35 19.98 -3.51 -3.81
N GLU A 36 20.45 -2.90 -4.89
CA GLU A 36 21.81 -2.37 -5.02
C GLU A 36 22.11 -1.30 -3.97
N VAL A 37 21.10 -0.45 -3.66
CA VAL A 37 21.20 0.59 -2.64
C VAL A 37 21.31 -0.03 -1.24
N MET A 38 20.50 -1.06 -0.94
CA MET A 38 20.55 -1.71 0.37
C MET A 38 21.86 -2.50 0.56
N VAL A 39 22.32 -3.21 -0.47
CA VAL A 39 23.62 -3.90 -0.45
C VAL A 39 24.75 -2.91 -0.17
N GLU A 40 24.77 -1.77 -0.86
CA GLU A 40 25.80 -0.73 -0.62
C GLU A 40 25.67 -0.06 0.75
N THR A 41 24.43 0.14 1.24
CA THR A 41 24.17 0.70 2.57
C THR A 41 24.77 -0.17 3.68
N PHE A 42 24.73 -1.49 3.52
CA PHE A 42 25.27 -2.43 4.50
C PHE A 42 26.74 -2.80 4.29
N ARG A 43 27.37 -2.38 3.21
CA ARG A 43 28.78 -2.68 2.90
C ARG A 43 29.71 -2.26 4.04
N GLY A 44 30.58 -3.18 4.47
CA GLY A 44 31.51 -2.95 5.55
C GLY A 44 30.90 -2.84 6.95
N THR A 45 29.60 -3.13 7.10
CA THR A 45 28.93 -3.23 8.40
C THR A 45 28.79 -4.70 8.83
N PRO A 46 28.39 -4.98 10.08
CA PRO A 46 28.05 -6.36 10.49
C PRO A 46 26.91 -7.04 9.69
N TYR A 47 26.20 -6.26 8.88
CA TYR A 47 25.06 -6.70 8.04
C TYR A 47 25.43 -6.80 6.56
N ASP A 48 26.73 -6.76 6.23
CA ASP A 48 27.23 -6.86 4.85
C ASP A 48 26.82 -8.20 4.24
N THR A 49 26.12 -8.14 3.11
CA THR A 49 25.60 -9.32 2.41
C THR A 49 26.67 -10.01 1.56
N GLY A 50 27.79 -9.34 1.27
CA GLY A 50 28.83 -9.83 0.38
C GLY A 50 28.43 -9.94 -1.09
N TYR A 51 27.27 -9.39 -1.51
CA TYR A 51 26.83 -9.44 -2.90
C TYR A 51 27.73 -8.57 -3.80
N ASP A 52 27.98 -9.08 -5.00
CA ASP A 52 28.77 -8.38 -6.03
C ASP A 52 27.88 -7.32 -6.72
N GLN A 53 28.26 -6.05 -6.54
CA GLN A 53 27.57 -4.92 -7.16
C GLN A 53 27.64 -4.94 -8.70
N SER A 54 28.66 -5.52 -9.29
CA SER A 54 28.79 -5.62 -10.76
C SER A 54 27.72 -6.54 -11.32
N LEU A 55 27.47 -7.69 -10.66
CA LEU A 55 26.43 -8.63 -11.06
C LEU A 55 25.03 -8.02 -10.85
N LEU A 56 24.82 -7.27 -9.77
CA LEU A 56 23.56 -6.58 -9.55
C LEU A 56 23.33 -5.50 -10.61
N ALA A 57 24.35 -4.78 -11.03
CA ALA A 57 24.25 -3.82 -12.13
C ALA A 57 23.89 -4.47 -13.46
N GLU A 58 24.48 -5.61 -13.81
CA GLU A 58 24.11 -6.37 -15.00
C GLU A 58 22.63 -6.82 -14.99
N ILE A 59 22.13 -7.26 -13.84
CA ILE A 59 20.72 -7.59 -13.65
C ILE A 59 19.84 -6.34 -13.83
N ALA A 60 20.24 -5.20 -13.26
CA ALA A 60 19.52 -3.94 -13.40
C ALA A 60 19.45 -3.49 -14.88
N ASP A 61 20.55 -3.61 -15.63
CA ASP A 61 20.60 -3.29 -17.06
C ASP A 61 19.62 -4.13 -17.87
N HIS A 62 19.40 -5.39 -17.49
CA HIS A 62 18.39 -6.24 -18.12
C HIS A 62 16.95 -5.69 -17.92
N PHE A 63 16.63 -5.15 -16.75
CA PHE A 63 15.29 -4.64 -16.43
C PHE A 63 15.06 -3.19 -16.89
N GLN A 64 16.10 -2.44 -17.21
CA GLN A 64 15.98 -1.03 -17.62
C GLN A 64 15.09 -0.84 -18.86
N PRO A 65 15.25 -1.60 -19.97
CA PRO A 65 14.37 -1.47 -21.13
C PRO A 65 12.91 -1.82 -20.82
N ILE A 66 12.68 -2.78 -19.93
CA ILE A 66 11.33 -3.20 -19.51
C ILE A 66 10.63 -2.04 -18.79
N ARG A 67 11.33 -1.34 -17.87
CA ARG A 67 10.81 -0.14 -17.23
C ARG A 67 10.46 0.95 -18.23
N GLU A 68 11.35 1.22 -19.19
CA GLU A 68 11.13 2.25 -20.21
C GLU A 68 9.90 1.93 -21.06
N GLN A 69 9.71 0.66 -21.44
CA GLN A 69 8.53 0.23 -22.16
C GLN A 69 7.26 0.39 -21.32
N ALA A 70 7.30 0.02 -20.04
CA ALA A 70 6.17 0.18 -19.13
C ALA A 70 5.77 1.65 -18.94
N LEU A 71 6.73 2.56 -18.89
CA LEU A 71 6.48 4.01 -18.86
C LEU A 71 5.87 4.52 -20.17
N LYS A 72 6.42 4.11 -21.31
CA LYS A 72 5.93 4.52 -22.65
C LYS A 72 4.52 4.00 -22.93
N SER A 73 4.20 2.79 -22.51
CA SER A 73 2.87 2.18 -22.68
C SER A 73 1.82 2.69 -21.70
N GLY A 74 2.23 3.44 -20.65
CA GLY A 74 1.34 3.88 -19.58
C GLY A 74 1.00 2.80 -18.55
N LEU A 75 1.58 1.59 -18.65
CA LEU A 75 1.44 0.54 -17.64
C LEU A 75 1.99 0.99 -16.29
N LEU A 76 3.11 1.70 -16.30
CA LEU A 76 3.68 2.34 -15.11
C LEU A 76 3.29 3.82 -15.10
N ASN A 77 2.42 4.21 -14.16
CA ASN A 77 1.94 5.58 -14.06
C ASN A 77 2.98 6.46 -13.35
N PRO A 78 3.55 7.50 -14.00
CA PRO A 78 4.53 8.39 -13.38
C PRO A 78 4.05 9.08 -12.08
N LYS A 79 2.74 9.29 -11.91
CA LYS A 79 2.16 9.93 -10.71
C LYS A 79 2.44 9.18 -9.41
N VAL A 80 2.68 7.86 -9.49
CA VAL A 80 2.95 7.03 -8.30
C VAL A 80 4.44 6.82 -8.04
N LEU A 81 5.33 7.35 -8.88
CA LEU A 81 6.78 7.17 -8.77
C LEU A 81 7.46 8.23 -7.90
N GLY A 82 6.83 9.39 -7.73
CA GLY A 82 7.39 10.50 -6.96
C GLY A 82 7.33 10.25 -5.44
N VAL A 83 8.19 10.97 -4.71
CA VAL A 83 8.12 11.01 -3.25
C VAL A 83 6.90 11.82 -2.81
N ASN A 84 6.04 11.23 -2.01
CA ASN A 84 4.89 11.89 -1.40
C ASN A 84 4.78 11.53 0.08
N ILE A 85 5.24 12.42 0.96
CA ILE A 85 5.23 12.20 2.40
C ILE A 85 3.79 12.09 2.97
N LYS A 86 2.79 12.64 2.26
CA LYS A 86 1.39 12.55 2.69
C LYS A 86 0.88 11.11 2.70
N THR A 87 1.54 10.17 2.01
CA THR A 87 1.21 8.74 2.10
C THR A 87 1.32 8.20 3.53
N LEU A 88 2.20 8.76 4.35
CA LEU A 88 2.29 8.42 5.78
C LEU A 88 1.10 8.95 6.58
N GLN A 89 0.54 10.10 6.20
CA GLN A 89 -0.65 10.67 6.82
C GLN A 89 -1.91 9.88 6.44
N TYR A 90 -2.01 9.50 5.17
CA TYR A 90 -3.12 8.69 4.66
C TYR A 90 -2.98 7.20 4.98
N GLN A 91 -1.81 6.77 5.46
CA GLN A 91 -1.52 5.37 5.84
C GLN A 91 -1.73 4.36 4.68
N VAL A 92 -1.52 4.80 3.44
CA VAL A 92 -1.78 4.01 2.23
C VAL A 92 -0.52 3.29 1.79
N PRO A 93 -0.50 1.93 1.77
CA PRO A 93 0.60 1.16 1.18
C PRO A 93 0.74 1.43 -0.33
N GLY A 94 1.97 1.30 -0.86
CA GLY A 94 2.27 1.59 -2.26
C GLY A 94 1.41 0.81 -3.26
N GLY A 95 1.23 -0.48 -3.06
CA GLY A 95 0.38 -1.31 -3.93
C GLY A 95 -1.10 -0.89 -3.91
N MET A 96 -1.62 -0.48 -2.75
CA MET A 96 -2.98 0.05 -2.63
C MET A 96 -3.14 1.35 -3.42
N LEU A 97 -2.13 2.22 -3.40
CA LEU A 97 -2.15 3.49 -4.13
C LEU A 97 -2.33 3.28 -5.64
N SER A 98 -1.59 2.33 -6.23
CA SER A 98 -1.72 1.99 -7.64
C SER A 98 -3.13 1.48 -7.99
N ASN A 99 -3.68 0.61 -7.15
CA ASN A 99 -5.04 0.07 -7.33
C ASN A 99 -6.11 1.17 -7.25
N LEU A 100 -5.98 2.11 -6.31
CA LEU A 100 -6.90 3.24 -6.18
C LEU A 100 -6.91 4.14 -7.42
N VAL A 101 -5.73 4.43 -7.97
CA VAL A 101 -5.63 5.21 -9.22
C VAL A 101 -6.34 4.51 -10.36
N SER A 102 -6.17 3.20 -10.51
CA SER A 102 -6.83 2.40 -11.54
C SER A 102 -8.34 2.36 -11.36
N GLN A 103 -8.84 2.10 -10.15
CA GLN A 103 -10.27 2.07 -9.84
C GLN A 103 -10.97 3.41 -10.11
N LEU A 104 -10.35 4.53 -9.72
CA LEU A 104 -10.90 5.86 -9.98
C LEU A 104 -10.90 6.20 -11.47
N LYS A 105 -9.89 5.77 -12.21
CA LYS A 105 -9.83 5.93 -13.66
C LYS A 105 -10.93 5.15 -14.36
N GLU A 106 -11.14 3.89 -13.98
CA GLU A 106 -12.24 3.05 -14.51
C GLU A 106 -13.62 3.63 -14.20
N ALA A 107 -13.77 4.28 -13.04
CA ALA A 107 -15.01 4.96 -12.65
C ALA A 107 -15.17 6.37 -13.26
N GLY A 108 -14.17 6.90 -13.99
CA GLY A 108 -14.19 8.27 -14.53
C GLY A 108 -14.18 9.36 -13.43
N GLN A 109 -13.63 9.06 -12.26
CA GLN A 109 -13.63 9.91 -11.07
C GLN A 109 -12.21 10.22 -10.57
N GLU A 110 -11.27 10.41 -11.49
CA GLU A 110 -9.85 10.66 -11.15
C GLU A 110 -9.64 11.93 -10.32
N ASP A 111 -10.52 12.91 -10.45
CA ASP A 111 -10.55 14.17 -9.70
C ASP A 111 -10.79 13.92 -8.19
N LYS A 112 -11.48 12.86 -7.81
CA LYS A 112 -11.76 12.49 -6.41
C LYS A 112 -10.63 11.76 -5.69
N TYR A 113 -9.49 11.57 -6.34
CA TYR A 113 -8.37 10.84 -5.76
C TYR A 113 -7.95 11.35 -4.38
N ARG A 114 -7.90 12.67 -4.19
CA ARG A 114 -7.52 13.27 -2.91
C ARG A 114 -8.56 12.99 -1.82
N GLU A 115 -9.84 13.08 -2.13
CA GLU A 115 -10.93 12.81 -1.19
C GLU A 115 -10.89 11.35 -0.71
N VAL A 116 -10.60 10.41 -1.62
CA VAL A 116 -10.44 8.99 -1.28
C VAL A 116 -9.25 8.79 -0.33
N LEU A 117 -8.11 9.43 -0.58
CA LEU A 117 -6.95 9.34 0.33
C LEU A 117 -7.27 9.86 1.74
N GLU A 118 -8.07 10.91 1.85
CA GLU A 118 -8.51 11.48 3.15
C GLU A 118 -9.56 10.59 3.84
N GLU A 119 -10.34 9.82 3.08
CA GLU A 119 -11.35 8.91 3.61
C GLU A 119 -10.76 7.58 4.12
N ILE A 120 -9.63 7.10 3.56
CA ILE A 120 -9.01 5.83 3.95
C ILE A 120 -8.72 5.73 5.46
N PRO A 121 -8.07 6.71 6.11
CA PRO A 121 -7.83 6.65 7.55
C PRO A 121 -9.12 6.60 8.38
N ARG A 122 -10.20 7.24 7.90
CA ARG A 122 -11.51 7.24 8.56
C ARG A 122 -12.16 5.86 8.49
N VAL A 123 -12.17 5.24 7.30
CA VAL A 123 -12.67 3.87 7.13
C VAL A 123 -11.84 2.89 7.93
N ARG A 124 -10.49 3.01 7.89
CA ARG A 124 -9.60 2.18 8.69
C ARG A 124 -9.92 2.26 10.18
N LYS A 125 -10.14 3.46 10.70
CA LYS A 125 -10.52 3.67 12.10
C LYS A 125 -11.86 3.01 12.44
N ASP A 126 -12.86 3.18 11.58
CA ASP A 126 -14.18 2.57 11.77
C ASP A 126 -14.11 1.04 11.73
N PHE A 127 -13.18 0.48 10.97
CA PHE A 127 -12.93 -0.97 10.84
C PHE A 127 -11.99 -1.54 11.92
N GLY A 128 -11.76 -0.83 13.03
CA GLY A 128 -10.95 -1.31 14.14
C GLY A 128 -9.45 -1.31 13.88
N GLU A 129 -8.97 -0.41 13.03
CA GLU A 129 -7.55 -0.22 12.68
C GLU A 129 -6.84 -1.48 12.18
N PRO A 130 -7.41 -2.24 11.22
CA PRO A 130 -6.73 -3.41 10.68
C PRO A 130 -5.38 -3.02 10.07
N PRO A 131 -4.37 -3.91 10.09
CA PRO A 131 -3.16 -3.72 9.31
C PRO A 131 -3.52 -3.58 7.84
N LEU A 132 -2.92 -2.61 7.14
CA LEU A 132 -3.19 -2.39 5.71
C LEU A 132 -2.30 -3.29 4.85
N VAL A 133 -2.55 -4.59 4.92
CA VAL A 133 -1.98 -5.65 4.08
C VAL A 133 -3.10 -6.37 3.35
N THR A 134 -2.79 -7.21 2.36
CA THR A 134 -3.81 -8.04 1.68
C THR A 134 -4.44 -9.04 2.67
N PRO A 135 -5.78 -9.15 2.78
CA PRO A 135 -6.80 -8.48 1.97
C PRO A 135 -7.34 -7.17 2.57
N SER A 136 -7.05 -6.84 3.83
CA SER A 136 -7.65 -5.71 4.56
C SER A 136 -7.39 -4.35 3.90
N SER A 137 -6.22 -4.15 3.31
CA SER A 137 -5.91 -2.93 2.55
C SER A 137 -6.87 -2.71 1.37
N GLN A 138 -7.21 -3.79 0.65
CA GLN A 138 -8.15 -3.73 -0.46
C GLN A 138 -9.57 -3.45 0.01
N ILE A 139 -9.99 -4.07 1.12
CA ILE A 139 -11.32 -3.88 1.71
C ILE A 139 -11.50 -2.41 2.14
N VAL A 140 -10.54 -1.88 2.90
CA VAL A 140 -10.56 -0.48 3.36
C VAL A 140 -10.53 0.49 2.17
N GLY A 141 -9.67 0.23 1.18
CA GLY A 141 -9.56 1.06 -0.01
C GLY A 141 -10.83 1.09 -0.84
N THR A 142 -11.39 -0.07 -1.15
CA THR A 142 -12.64 -0.17 -1.92
C THR A 142 -13.80 0.51 -1.20
N GLN A 143 -13.92 0.32 0.13
CA GLN A 143 -14.95 1.02 0.90
C GLN A 143 -14.77 2.54 0.89
N ALA A 144 -13.54 3.04 0.99
CA ALA A 144 -13.27 4.47 0.91
C ALA A 144 -13.65 5.05 -0.46
N VAL A 145 -13.33 4.34 -1.55
CA VAL A 145 -13.76 4.71 -2.92
C VAL A 145 -15.28 4.78 -3.00
N MET A 146 -15.99 3.75 -2.51
CA MET A 146 -17.46 3.73 -2.53
C MET A 146 -18.09 4.87 -1.73
N ASN A 147 -17.54 5.18 -0.54
CA ASN A 147 -18.02 6.30 0.28
C ASN A 147 -17.93 7.64 -0.48
N VAL A 148 -16.83 7.88 -1.18
CA VAL A 148 -16.59 9.11 -1.92
C VAL A 148 -17.44 9.18 -3.20
N ILE A 149 -17.51 8.10 -3.97
CA ILE A 149 -18.30 8.05 -5.21
C ILE A 149 -19.78 8.23 -4.93
N MET A 150 -20.30 7.59 -3.87
CA MET A 150 -21.72 7.67 -3.48
C MET A 150 -22.08 8.98 -2.78
N GLY A 151 -21.10 9.80 -2.39
CA GLY A 151 -21.31 11.05 -1.63
C GLY A 151 -21.87 10.86 -0.23
N GLU A 152 -22.02 9.62 0.22
CA GLU A 152 -22.50 9.25 1.56
C GLU A 152 -21.75 8.01 2.05
N ARG A 153 -21.20 8.10 3.29
CA ARG A 153 -20.45 7.01 3.91
C ARG A 153 -21.34 5.80 4.19
N TYR A 154 -20.87 4.64 3.75
CA TYR A 154 -21.55 3.33 3.92
C TYR A 154 -22.96 3.26 3.32
N LYS A 155 -23.23 4.05 2.27
CA LYS A 155 -24.44 3.89 1.45
C LYS A 155 -24.38 2.64 0.58
N MET A 156 -23.18 2.37 0.04
CA MET A 156 -22.86 1.13 -0.66
C MET A 156 -21.75 0.41 0.10
N VAL A 157 -22.03 -0.85 0.46
CA VAL A 157 -21.12 -1.67 1.26
C VAL A 157 -20.75 -2.92 0.44
N PRO A 158 -19.50 -3.06 0.00
CA PRO A 158 -19.00 -4.28 -0.61
C PRO A 158 -19.15 -5.50 0.33
N LYS A 159 -19.26 -6.68 -0.26
CA LYS A 159 -19.44 -7.93 0.50
C LYS A 159 -18.30 -8.17 1.50
N GLU A 160 -17.08 -7.87 1.09
CA GLU A 160 -15.87 -8.02 1.92
C GLU A 160 -15.87 -7.04 3.11
N SER A 161 -16.38 -5.82 2.92
CA SER A 161 -16.55 -4.85 4.01
C SER A 161 -17.56 -5.33 5.05
N LYS A 162 -18.62 -6.01 4.62
CA LYS A 162 -19.57 -6.64 5.53
C LYS A 162 -18.95 -7.81 6.30
N LYS A 163 -18.18 -8.65 5.61
CA LYS A 163 -17.51 -9.81 6.20
C LYS A 163 -16.48 -9.42 7.28
N ILE A 164 -15.69 -8.36 7.06
CA ILE A 164 -14.76 -7.90 8.09
C ILE A 164 -15.52 -7.41 9.33
N MET A 165 -16.63 -6.73 9.16
CA MET A 165 -17.49 -6.24 10.26
C MET A 165 -18.23 -7.36 11.00
N LEU A 166 -18.43 -8.52 10.35
CA LEU A 166 -18.94 -9.75 10.98
C LEU A 166 -17.86 -10.52 11.75
N GLY A 167 -16.56 -10.18 11.59
CA GLY A 167 -15.46 -10.88 12.25
C GLY A 167 -14.88 -12.04 11.45
N GLU A 168 -15.31 -12.28 10.21
CA GLU A 168 -14.83 -13.39 9.37
C GLU A 168 -13.31 -13.34 9.08
N PHE A 169 -12.66 -12.17 9.24
CA PHE A 169 -11.22 -11.99 9.07
C PHE A 169 -10.43 -12.00 10.40
N GLY A 170 -11.08 -12.37 11.50
CA GLY A 170 -10.46 -12.42 12.83
C GLY A 170 -10.52 -11.08 13.58
N GLN A 171 -9.74 -11.00 14.66
CA GLN A 171 -9.73 -9.83 15.53
C GLN A 171 -8.93 -8.68 14.94
N THR A 172 -9.48 -7.47 15.06
CA THR A 172 -8.80 -6.23 14.71
C THR A 172 -8.04 -5.65 15.93
N VAL A 173 -7.13 -4.70 15.67
CA VAL A 173 -6.29 -4.07 16.72
C VAL A 173 -7.16 -3.31 17.75
N LYS A 174 -8.24 -2.69 17.28
CA LYS A 174 -9.22 -1.99 18.10
C LYS A 174 -10.63 -2.50 17.78
N PRO A 175 -11.60 -2.27 18.67
CA PRO A 175 -12.98 -2.61 18.36
C PRO A 175 -13.49 -1.82 17.15
N PHE A 176 -14.42 -2.39 16.42
CA PHE A 176 -15.14 -1.70 15.36
C PHE A 176 -15.91 -0.51 15.91
N ASN A 177 -16.11 0.51 15.07
CA ASN A 177 -17.04 1.59 15.39
C ASN A 177 -18.47 1.00 15.46
N PRO A 178 -19.15 1.01 16.64
CA PRO A 178 -20.41 0.29 16.81
C PRO A 178 -21.56 0.83 15.94
N GLU A 179 -21.57 2.14 15.68
CA GLU A 179 -22.60 2.75 14.82
C GLU A 179 -22.41 2.31 13.35
N VAL A 180 -21.16 2.28 12.91
CA VAL A 180 -20.83 1.84 11.55
C VAL A 180 -21.05 0.34 11.39
N GLN A 181 -20.64 -0.46 12.39
CA GLN A 181 -20.91 -1.90 12.39
C GLN A 181 -22.41 -2.19 12.26
N LYS A 182 -23.24 -1.56 13.10
CA LYS A 182 -24.70 -1.70 13.02
C LYS A 182 -25.26 -1.26 11.67
N LYS A 183 -24.75 -0.15 11.09
CA LYS A 183 -25.18 0.32 9.75
C LYS A 183 -24.84 -0.70 8.66
N ILE A 184 -23.73 -1.41 8.78
CA ILE A 184 -23.22 -2.34 7.76
C ILE A 184 -23.87 -3.73 7.87
N ILE A 185 -23.91 -4.31 9.08
CA ILE A 185 -24.40 -5.68 9.29
C ILE A 185 -25.88 -5.76 9.67
N GLY A 186 -26.49 -4.64 10.11
CA GLY A 186 -27.88 -4.62 10.58
C GLY A 186 -28.08 -5.45 11.83
N ASP A 187 -29.00 -6.39 11.77
CA ASP A 187 -29.35 -7.30 12.89
C ASP A 187 -28.55 -8.63 12.85
N GLU A 188 -27.58 -8.77 11.94
CA GLU A 188 -26.72 -9.96 11.91
C GLU A 188 -25.79 -10.01 13.11
N THR A 189 -25.57 -11.21 13.65
CA THR A 189 -24.71 -11.42 14.81
C THR A 189 -23.25 -11.61 14.35
N PRO A 190 -22.28 -10.83 14.85
CA PRO A 190 -20.86 -11.09 14.62
C PRO A 190 -20.43 -12.46 15.13
N ILE A 191 -19.37 -13.02 14.50
CA ILE A 191 -18.77 -14.31 14.87
C ILE A 191 -17.90 -14.13 16.12
#